data_353f9deb53c9f157be84569f2fea23fb
#
_entry.id   353f9deb53c9f157be84569f2fea23fb
#
_cell.length_a   1.000
_cell.length_b   1.000
_cell.length_c   1.000
_cell.angle_alpha   90.00
_cell.angle_beta   90.00
_cell.angle_gamma   90.00
#
_symmetry.space_group_name_H-M   'P 1'
#
loop_
_entity.id
_entity.type
_entity.pdbx_description
1 polymer ?
#
loop_
_entity_poly.entity_id
_entity_poly.type
_entity_poly.pdbx_seq_one_letter_code
_entity_poly.pdbx_strand_id
1 'polypeptide(L)'
;WVATVTNLATGAPCDKPAFWADGNIHAAEVTASTAVLYYLHHLLDAYGAPDDEGRRITHLLDTRTIYLCPRLNPDGAELALADRPRQIRSSTRRYPHDEEQIDGLTVEDVDGDGRVLFMRIADPNGTYKRHPQEPRLMVPREPGEFGGEYFRLMPEGTLKAYDGLAITVNRDPEGLDLNRNFPPQW
;
A
#
# COMPACT_ATOMS: atom_id res chain seq x y z
N TRP A 1 12.03 12.25 6.05
CA TRP A 1 12.82 12.38 7.28
C TRP A 1 13.68 11.13 7.47
N VAL A 2 14.98 11.34 7.79
CA VAL A 2 15.93 10.27 8.11
C VAL A 2 16.55 10.58 9.47
N ALA A 3 16.54 9.62 10.37
CA ALA A 3 17.29 9.69 11.62
C ALA A 3 18.68 9.10 11.40
N THR A 4 19.71 9.80 11.86
CA THR A 4 21.09 9.30 11.90
C THR A 4 21.43 8.93 13.34
N VAL A 5 21.71 7.66 13.58
CA VAL A 5 21.98 7.13 14.93
C VAL A 5 23.41 6.61 14.98
N THR A 6 24.24 7.25 15.78
CA THR A 6 25.65 6.91 15.99
C THR A 6 26.20 7.70 17.19
N ASN A 7 27.23 7.22 17.83
CA ASN A 7 27.97 7.99 18.82
C ASN A 7 28.94 8.97 18.13
N LEU A 8 28.63 10.27 18.18
CA LEU A 8 29.45 11.32 17.57
C LEU A 8 30.82 11.49 18.25
N ALA A 9 30.95 11.08 19.52
CA ALA A 9 32.23 11.15 20.24
C ALA A 9 33.28 10.15 19.71
N THR A 10 32.84 9.10 18.99
CA THR A 10 33.74 8.07 18.43
C THR A 10 34.04 8.26 16.94
N GLY A 11 33.57 9.33 16.32
CA GLY A 11 33.83 9.69 14.93
C GLY A 11 32.60 10.25 14.19
N ALA A 12 32.84 10.87 13.05
CA ALA A 12 31.76 11.39 12.22
C ALA A 12 30.93 10.25 11.58
N PRO A 13 29.65 10.47 11.31
CA PRO A 13 28.79 9.44 10.70
C PRO A 13 29.32 8.91 9.36
N CYS A 14 29.92 9.76 8.55
CA CYS A 14 30.47 9.40 7.24
C CYS A 14 31.79 8.59 7.31
N ASP A 15 32.45 8.56 8.45
CA ASP A 15 33.72 7.83 8.64
C ASP A 15 33.51 6.39 9.14
N LYS A 16 32.26 6.03 9.43
CA LYS A 16 31.88 4.71 9.93
C LYS A 16 31.15 3.89 8.86
N PRO A 17 31.33 2.58 8.83
CA PRO A 17 30.45 1.73 8.02
C PRO A 17 28.99 1.95 8.41
N ALA A 18 28.13 2.03 7.40
CA ALA A 18 26.73 2.40 7.59
C ALA A 18 25.77 1.24 7.33
N PHE A 19 24.64 1.27 8.02
CA PHE A 19 23.46 0.44 7.75
C PHE A 19 22.28 1.34 7.50
N TRP A 20 21.51 1.02 6.46
CA TRP A 20 20.26 1.71 6.12
C TRP A 20 19.08 0.80 6.39
N ALA A 21 18.04 1.32 7.04
CA ALA A 21 16.75 0.67 7.17
C ALA A 21 15.63 1.67 6.87
N ASP A 22 14.71 1.28 6.04
CA ASP A 22 13.53 2.06 5.73
C ASP A 22 12.25 1.26 5.90
N GLY A 23 11.14 1.98 5.98
CA GLY A 23 9.81 1.42 6.04
C GLY A 23 8.83 2.17 5.15
N ASN A 24 7.71 1.53 4.85
CA ASN A 24 6.59 2.12 4.12
C ASN A 24 6.96 2.63 2.72
N ILE A 25 7.73 1.86 1.97
CA ILE A 25 7.99 2.12 0.56
C ILE A 25 6.69 1.97 -0.25
N HIS A 26 5.87 0.96 0.06
CA HIS A 26 4.51 0.85 -0.46
C HIS A 26 3.54 1.57 0.47
N ALA A 27 2.64 2.32 -0.13
CA ALA A 27 1.79 3.29 0.55
C ALA A 27 0.97 2.71 1.72
N ALA A 28 0.31 1.55 1.52
CA ALA A 28 -0.57 0.94 2.51
C ALA A 28 0.17 0.12 3.59
N GLU A 29 1.48 -0.08 3.47
CA GLU A 29 2.28 -0.90 4.39
C GLU A 29 2.77 -0.10 5.61
N VAL A 30 1.87 0.57 6.30
CA VAL A 30 2.18 1.53 7.37
C VAL A 30 2.80 0.90 8.63
N THR A 31 2.61 -0.40 8.84
CA THR A 31 3.23 -1.13 9.96
C THR A 31 4.76 -1.09 9.91
N ALA A 32 5.35 -1.03 8.71
CA ALA A 32 6.80 -0.90 8.55
C ALA A 32 7.34 0.40 9.14
N SER A 33 6.58 1.51 9.08
CA SER A 33 6.94 2.76 9.77
C SER A 33 7.06 2.56 11.27
N THR A 34 6.12 1.85 11.88
CA THR A 34 6.13 1.54 13.31
C THR A 34 7.32 0.65 13.68
N ALA A 35 7.65 -0.33 12.86
CA ALA A 35 8.80 -1.21 13.08
C ALA A 35 10.13 -0.43 13.08
N VAL A 36 10.32 0.49 12.13
CA VAL A 36 11.54 1.34 12.08
C VAL A 36 11.61 2.29 13.28
N LEU A 37 10.48 2.88 13.70
CA LEU A 37 10.43 3.73 14.89
C LEU A 37 10.69 2.93 16.17
N TYR A 38 10.16 1.70 16.26
CA TYR A 38 10.45 0.81 17.39
C TYR A 38 11.94 0.46 17.45
N TYR A 39 12.56 0.20 16.29
CA TYR A 39 13.99 -0.07 16.21
C TYR A 39 14.82 1.14 16.66
N LEU A 40 14.44 2.36 16.23
CA LEU A 40 15.06 3.60 16.70
C LEU A 40 14.99 3.71 18.23
N HIS A 41 13.80 3.51 18.80
CA HIS A 41 13.58 3.56 20.24
C HIS A 41 14.47 2.53 20.96
N HIS A 42 14.49 1.29 20.48
CA HIS A 42 15.31 0.22 21.05
C HIS A 42 16.80 0.57 21.08
N LEU A 43 17.33 1.12 19.98
CA LEU A 43 18.73 1.54 19.91
C LEU A 43 19.06 2.61 20.95
N LEU A 44 18.17 3.59 21.13
CA LEU A 44 18.37 4.69 22.07
C LEU A 44 18.23 4.24 23.53
N ASP A 45 17.27 3.40 23.84
CA ASP A 45 17.05 2.89 25.20
C ASP A 45 18.14 1.94 25.67
N ALA A 46 18.64 1.09 24.78
CA ALA A 46 19.65 0.09 25.14
C ALA A 46 21.08 0.68 25.15
N TYR A 47 21.31 1.85 24.53
CA TYR A 47 22.63 2.46 24.49
C TYR A 47 23.14 2.81 25.90
N GLY A 48 24.30 2.26 26.28
CA GLY A 48 24.90 2.48 27.61
C GLY A 48 24.31 1.62 28.72
N ALA A 49 23.32 0.76 28.45
CA ALA A 49 22.79 -0.17 29.46
C ALA A 49 23.86 -1.20 29.87
N PRO A 50 23.86 -1.65 31.17
CA PRO A 50 24.94 -2.50 31.69
C PRO A 50 24.81 -4.00 31.32
N ASP A 51 23.69 -4.41 30.74
CA ASP A 51 23.43 -5.78 30.33
C ASP A 51 24.11 -6.16 29.01
N ASP A 52 23.95 -7.40 28.57
CA ASP A 52 24.56 -7.90 27.33
C ASP A 52 24.06 -7.17 26.09
N GLU A 53 22.77 -6.86 26.04
CA GLU A 53 22.15 -6.13 24.92
C GLU A 53 22.68 -4.69 24.86
N GLY A 54 22.71 -4.01 26.00
CA GLY A 54 23.25 -2.66 26.09
C GLY A 54 24.71 -2.58 25.64
N ARG A 55 25.52 -3.55 26.02
CA ARG A 55 26.93 -3.63 25.54
C ARG A 55 27.02 -3.82 24.04
N ARG A 56 26.17 -4.67 23.45
CA ARG A 56 26.11 -4.89 22.00
C ARG A 56 25.70 -3.64 21.24
N ILE A 57 24.62 -2.99 21.70
CA ILE A 57 24.12 -1.75 21.06
C ILE A 57 25.12 -0.61 21.20
N THR A 58 25.75 -0.47 22.36
CA THR A 58 26.80 0.53 22.57
C THR A 58 27.95 0.32 21.59
N HIS A 59 28.47 -0.90 21.50
CA HIS A 59 29.52 -1.23 20.55
C HIS A 59 29.09 -0.97 19.09
N LEU A 60 27.83 -1.30 18.75
CA LEU A 60 27.26 -1.05 17.42
C LEU A 60 27.29 0.44 17.09
N LEU A 61 26.76 1.30 17.95
CA LEU A 61 26.67 2.75 17.71
C LEU A 61 28.02 3.47 17.85
N ASP A 62 28.96 2.94 18.61
CA ASP A 62 30.31 3.46 18.68
C ASP A 62 31.11 3.20 17.38
N THR A 63 30.80 2.12 16.68
CA THR A 63 31.59 1.67 15.51
C THR A 63 30.84 1.77 14.18
N ARG A 64 29.57 2.06 14.17
CA ARG A 64 28.69 2.10 12.97
C ARG A 64 27.81 3.33 12.98
N THR A 65 27.28 3.64 11.81
CA THR A 65 26.20 4.62 11.64
C THR A 65 24.96 3.91 11.13
N ILE A 66 23.82 4.17 11.76
CA ILE A 66 22.52 3.62 11.34
C ILE A 66 21.66 4.77 10.83
N TYR A 67 21.23 4.67 9.58
CA TYR A 67 20.28 5.58 8.96
C TYR A 67 18.91 4.93 8.96
N LEU A 68 17.93 5.59 9.54
CA LEU A 68 16.56 5.10 9.67
C LEU A 68 15.59 6.04 8.97
N CYS A 69 14.88 5.54 7.95
CA CYS A 69 13.82 6.25 7.26
C CYS A 69 12.46 5.60 7.57
N PRO A 70 11.73 6.05 8.61
CA PRO A 70 10.51 5.38 9.03
C PRO A 70 9.39 5.40 7.98
N ARG A 71 9.38 6.39 7.11
CA ARG A 71 8.31 6.58 6.12
C ARG A 71 8.89 7.05 4.80
N LEU A 72 9.13 6.10 3.90
CA LEU A 72 9.73 6.38 2.59
C LEU A 72 8.70 6.99 1.62
N ASN A 73 7.43 6.58 1.72
CA ASN A 73 6.30 7.07 0.94
C ASN A 73 5.29 7.81 1.85
N PRO A 74 5.60 9.05 2.28
CA PRO A 74 4.76 9.76 3.24
C PRO A 74 3.36 10.08 2.70
N ASP A 75 3.25 10.52 1.45
CA ASP A 75 1.97 10.87 0.83
C ASP A 75 1.07 9.65 0.70
N GLY A 76 1.63 8.50 0.34
CA GLY A 76 0.91 7.24 0.28
C GLY A 76 0.43 6.77 1.65
N ALA A 77 1.25 6.94 2.68
CA ALA A 77 0.85 6.62 4.05
C ALA A 77 -0.29 7.51 4.56
N GLU A 78 -0.28 8.81 4.23
CA GLU A 78 -1.38 9.71 4.58
C GLU A 78 -2.69 9.30 3.92
N LEU A 79 -2.67 8.86 2.66
CA LEU A 79 -3.86 8.31 2.00
C LEU A 79 -4.35 7.02 2.65
N ALA A 80 -3.44 6.13 3.07
CA ALA A 80 -3.78 4.88 3.72
C ALA A 80 -4.35 5.07 5.13
N LEU A 81 -3.99 6.18 5.81
CA LEU A 81 -4.40 6.50 7.18
C LEU A 81 -5.51 7.56 7.24
N ALA A 82 -6.00 8.05 6.12
CA ALA A 82 -7.07 9.04 6.06
C ALA A 82 -8.39 8.47 6.62
N ASP A 83 -9.34 9.34 6.96
CA ASP A 83 -10.70 8.95 7.38
C ASP A 83 -11.41 8.07 6.33
N ARG A 84 -11.09 8.31 5.05
CA ARG A 84 -11.49 7.47 3.92
C ARG A 84 -10.22 6.86 3.31
N PRO A 85 -9.74 5.73 3.86
CA PRO A 85 -8.46 5.17 3.46
C PRO A 85 -8.49 4.66 2.02
N ARG A 86 -7.47 4.99 1.26
CA ARG A 86 -7.22 4.42 -0.07
C ARG A 86 -6.04 3.47 0.01
N GLN A 87 -6.27 2.25 -0.44
CA GLN A 87 -5.25 1.22 -0.44
C GLN A 87 -4.53 1.20 -1.78
N ILE A 88 -3.50 2.01 -1.90
CA ILE A 88 -2.60 2.00 -3.06
C ILE A 88 -1.25 1.39 -2.68
N ARG A 89 -0.54 0.89 -3.68
CA ARG A 89 0.82 0.35 -3.51
C ARG A 89 1.89 1.40 -3.82
N SER A 90 1.65 2.18 -4.85
CA SER A 90 2.58 3.10 -5.50
C SER A 90 2.73 4.45 -4.79
N SER A 91 3.45 5.37 -5.43
CA SER A 91 3.38 6.80 -5.09
C SER A 91 2.00 7.36 -5.41
N THR A 92 1.66 8.50 -4.81
CA THR A 92 0.36 9.16 -5.02
C THR A 92 0.28 9.97 -6.30
N ARG A 93 1.43 10.26 -6.91
CA ARG A 93 1.52 10.98 -8.17
C ARG A 93 1.31 10.00 -9.33
N ARG A 94 0.34 10.26 -10.19
CA ARG A 94 0.05 9.43 -11.38
C ARG A 94 1.32 9.22 -12.22
N TYR A 95 1.46 8.02 -12.74
CA TYR A 95 2.56 7.68 -13.63
C TYR A 95 2.05 6.72 -14.73
N PRO A 96 2.30 7.07 -16.00
CA PRO A 96 2.82 8.35 -16.49
C PRO A 96 1.87 9.50 -16.16
N HIS A 97 2.40 10.71 -15.99
CA HIS A 97 1.71 11.83 -15.33
C HIS A 97 0.52 12.42 -16.09
N ASP A 98 0.43 12.19 -17.39
CA ASP A 98 -0.49 12.87 -18.28
C ASP A 98 -1.39 11.89 -19.05
N GLU A 99 -1.52 10.64 -18.62
CA GLU A 99 -2.47 9.73 -19.25
C GLU A 99 -3.89 10.23 -19.01
N GLU A 100 -4.57 10.50 -20.12
CA GLU A 100 -6.00 10.75 -20.10
C GLU A 100 -6.74 9.49 -19.61
N GLN A 101 -7.91 9.71 -19.07
CA GLN A 101 -8.81 8.65 -18.68
C GLN A 101 -9.15 7.80 -19.89
N ILE A 102 -8.73 6.54 -19.90
CA ILE A 102 -9.00 5.60 -20.97
C ILE A 102 -10.47 5.16 -20.94
N ASP A 103 -10.96 4.66 -22.08
CA ASP A 103 -12.28 4.07 -22.18
C ASP A 103 -12.47 2.90 -21.20
N GLY A 104 -13.68 2.72 -20.68
CA GLY A 104 -14.01 1.72 -19.68
C GLY A 104 -14.55 2.29 -18.39
N LEU A 105 -14.67 1.46 -17.36
CA LEU A 105 -15.17 1.82 -16.04
C LEU A 105 -14.03 2.37 -15.18
N THR A 106 -14.10 3.63 -14.84
CA THR A 106 -13.24 4.25 -13.84
C THR A 106 -13.88 4.09 -12.46
N VAL A 107 -13.16 3.44 -11.57
CA VAL A 107 -13.62 3.15 -10.20
C VAL A 107 -13.61 4.42 -9.38
N GLU A 108 -14.77 4.83 -8.87
CA GLU A 108 -14.92 6.02 -8.03
C GLU A 108 -16.23 5.97 -7.23
N ASP A 109 -16.29 6.73 -6.14
CA ASP A 109 -17.50 6.95 -5.33
C ASP A 109 -18.43 7.89 -6.11
N VAL A 110 -19.43 7.34 -6.75
CA VAL A 110 -20.37 8.10 -7.61
C VAL A 110 -21.48 8.76 -6.78
N ASP A 111 -21.94 8.13 -5.71
CA ASP A 111 -23.04 8.64 -4.89
C ASP A 111 -22.58 9.53 -3.73
N GLY A 112 -21.28 9.63 -3.48
CA GLY A 112 -20.66 10.52 -2.49
C GLY A 112 -20.82 10.02 -1.04
N ASP A 113 -21.11 8.74 -0.84
CA ASP A 113 -21.26 8.15 0.50
C ASP A 113 -19.91 7.89 1.20
N GLY A 114 -18.81 8.07 0.47
CA GLY A 114 -17.43 7.90 0.91
C GLY A 114 -16.90 6.49 0.80
N ARG A 115 -17.58 5.64 0.07
CA ARG A 115 -17.20 4.26 -0.18
C ARG A 115 -17.28 3.97 -1.66
N VAL A 116 -16.44 3.07 -2.12
CA VAL A 116 -16.58 2.45 -3.42
C VAL A 116 -17.11 1.04 -3.18
N LEU A 117 -18.37 0.81 -3.51
CA LEU A 117 -19.02 -0.46 -3.30
C LEU A 117 -19.03 -1.30 -4.59
N PHE A 118 -19.47 -2.55 -4.50
CA PHE A 118 -19.70 -3.38 -5.67
C PHE A 118 -21.18 -3.31 -6.10
N MET A 119 -21.37 -2.93 -7.34
CA MET A 119 -22.66 -3.00 -8.00
C MET A 119 -23.01 -4.45 -8.34
N ARG A 120 -24.26 -4.83 -8.10
CA ARG A 120 -24.81 -6.13 -8.45
C ARG A 120 -25.78 -5.97 -9.63
N ILE A 121 -25.33 -6.37 -10.80
CA ILE A 121 -26.07 -6.22 -12.07
C ILE A 121 -26.68 -7.56 -12.42
N ALA A 122 -28.00 -7.64 -12.58
CA ALA A 122 -28.69 -8.85 -13.02
C ALA A 122 -28.24 -9.21 -14.45
N ASP A 123 -27.74 -10.43 -14.62
CA ASP A 123 -27.25 -10.93 -15.90
C ASP A 123 -27.44 -12.45 -15.96
N PRO A 124 -28.25 -12.98 -16.90
CA PRO A 124 -28.44 -14.42 -17.04
C PRO A 124 -27.15 -15.21 -17.23
N ASN A 125 -26.10 -14.56 -17.78
CA ASN A 125 -24.77 -15.12 -17.95
C ASN A 125 -23.81 -14.71 -16.82
N GLY A 126 -24.33 -14.12 -15.76
CA GLY A 126 -23.53 -13.70 -14.61
C GLY A 126 -22.84 -14.87 -13.93
N THR A 127 -21.66 -14.57 -13.39
CA THR A 127 -20.80 -15.57 -12.72
C THR A 127 -21.03 -15.66 -11.21
N TYR A 128 -21.99 -14.87 -10.69
CA TYR A 128 -22.33 -14.84 -9.27
C TYR A 128 -23.81 -15.08 -9.06
N LYS A 129 -24.15 -15.60 -7.88
CA LYS A 129 -25.51 -15.74 -7.35
C LYS A 129 -25.56 -15.27 -5.89
N ARG A 130 -26.77 -15.03 -5.37
CA ARG A 130 -26.95 -14.71 -3.94
C ARG A 130 -26.60 -15.92 -3.09
N HIS A 131 -25.96 -15.68 -1.95
CA HIS A 131 -25.75 -16.72 -0.96
C HIS A 131 -27.10 -17.19 -0.40
N PRO A 132 -27.34 -18.52 -0.28
CA PRO A 132 -28.65 -19.06 0.06
C PRO A 132 -29.18 -18.60 1.43
N GLN A 133 -28.30 -18.43 2.42
CA GLN A 133 -28.67 -18.06 3.79
C GLN A 133 -28.46 -16.57 4.10
N GLU A 134 -27.65 -15.86 3.32
CA GLU A 134 -27.36 -14.45 3.51
C GLU A 134 -27.43 -13.71 2.16
N PRO A 135 -28.63 -13.26 1.75
CA PRO A 135 -28.86 -12.69 0.41
C PRO A 135 -28.06 -11.41 0.10
N ARG A 136 -27.46 -10.78 1.10
CA ARG A 136 -26.55 -9.64 0.90
C ARG A 136 -25.20 -10.05 0.35
N LEU A 137 -24.79 -11.29 0.58
CA LEU A 137 -23.54 -11.83 0.08
C LEU A 137 -23.73 -12.44 -1.31
N MET A 138 -22.70 -12.33 -2.12
CA MET A 138 -22.61 -12.93 -3.43
C MET A 138 -21.58 -14.06 -3.40
N VAL A 139 -21.92 -15.18 -4.00
CA VAL A 139 -21.03 -16.34 -4.15
C VAL A 139 -20.87 -16.69 -5.62
N PRO A 140 -19.76 -17.29 -6.04
CA PRO A 140 -19.61 -17.77 -7.40
C PRO A 140 -20.73 -18.73 -7.78
N ARG A 141 -21.16 -18.66 -9.04
CA ARG A 141 -22.04 -19.63 -9.66
C ARG A 141 -21.26 -20.91 -9.94
N GLU A 142 -21.83 -22.06 -9.61
CA GLU A 142 -21.20 -23.34 -9.89
C GLU A 142 -21.21 -23.66 -11.40
N PRO A 143 -20.17 -24.34 -11.91
CA PRO A 143 -20.16 -24.82 -13.29
C PRO A 143 -21.38 -25.72 -13.55
N GLY A 144 -22.12 -25.43 -14.64
CA GLY A 144 -23.31 -26.21 -15.02
C GLY A 144 -24.58 -25.84 -14.29
N GLU A 145 -24.61 -24.82 -13.48
CA GLU A 145 -25.81 -24.31 -12.83
C GLU A 145 -26.56 -23.37 -13.78
N PHE A 146 -27.86 -23.64 -14.01
CA PHE A 146 -28.73 -22.89 -14.93
C PHE A 146 -30.11 -22.60 -14.32
N GLY A 147 -30.83 -21.63 -14.88
CA GLY A 147 -32.20 -21.34 -14.52
C GLY A 147 -32.39 -20.57 -13.22
N GLY A 148 -31.30 -20.07 -12.62
CA GLY A 148 -31.31 -19.23 -11.43
C GLY A 148 -31.25 -17.74 -11.75
N GLU A 149 -31.27 -16.94 -10.67
CA GLU A 149 -31.00 -15.51 -10.73
C GLU A 149 -29.49 -15.30 -10.60
N TYR A 150 -28.88 -14.79 -11.66
CA TYR A 150 -27.43 -14.59 -11.70
C TYR A 150 -27.07 -13.14 -11.85
N PHE A 151 -25.83 -12.80 -11.47
CA PHE A 151 -25.34 -11.43 -11.41
C PHE A 151 -23.90 -11.32 -11.91
N ARG A 152 -23.62 -10.15 -12.48
CA ARG A 152 -22.27 -9.64 -12.67
C ARG A 152 -21.97 -8.68 -11.52
N LEU A 153 -20.77 -8.80 -10.96
CA LEU A 153 -20.28 -7.85 -9.96
C LEU A 153 -19.28 -6.89 -10.60
N MET A 154 -19.46 -5.62 -10.35
CA MET A 154 -18.57 -4.55 -10.84
C MET A 154 -18.37 -3.54 -9.72
N PRO A 155 -17.20 -2.94 -9.58
CA PRO A 155 -17.04 -1.82 -8.68
C PRO A 155 -17.90 -0.65 -9.15
N GLU A 156 -18.27 0.19 -8.22
CA GLU A 156 -18.90 1.47 -8.46
C GLU A 156 -17.94 2.38 -9.25
N GLY A 157 -18.48 3.19 -10.17
CA GLY A 157 -17.67 4.07 -10.99
C GLY A 157 -18.40 4.64 -12.19
N THR A 158 -17.67 5.47 -12.93
CA THR A 158 -18.15 6.10 -14.18
C THR A 158 -17.64 5.33 -15.39
N LEU A 159 -18.57 5.03 -16.31
CA LEU A 159 -18.30 4.30 -17.53
C LEU A 159 -18.16 5.24 -18.73
N LYS A 160 -17.02 5.18 -19.42
CA LYS A 160 -16.76 5.94 -20.64
C LYS A 160 -16.70 5.02 -21.86
N ALA A 161 -17.31 5.46 -22.96
CA ALA A 161 -17.29 4.81 -24.28
C ALA A 161 -17.73 3.33 -24.28
N TYR A 162 -18.83 3.01 -23.59
CA TYR A 162 -19.39 1.66 -23.58
C TYR A 162 -20.00 1.29 -24.94
N ASP A 163 -19.55 0.19 -25.50
CA ASP A 163 -20.00 -0.34 -26.80
C ASP A 163 -21.18 -1.32 -26.72
N GLY A 164 -21.69 -1.59 -25.53
CA GLY A 164 -22.79 -2.55 -25.31
C GLY A 164 -22.35 -4.01 -25.13
N LEU A 165 -21.07 -4.32 -25.25
CA LEU A 165 -20.56 -5.70 -25.23
C LEU A 165 -19.81 -6.02 -23.92
N ALA A 166 -18.66 -5.37 -23.68
CA ALA A 166 -17.83 -5.66 -22.54
C ALA A 166 -17.47 -4.38 -21.79
N ILE A 167 -17.42 -4.49 -20.46
CA ILE A 167 -16.93 -3.41 -19.61
C ILE A 167 -15.55 -3.80 -19.09
N THR A 168 -14.56 -3.03 -19.53
CA THR A 168 -13.21 -3.11 -18.97
C THR A 168 -13.15 -2.22 -17.74
N VAL A 169 -12.79 -2.78 -16.60
CA VAL A 169 -12.56 -1.99 -15.38
C VAL A 169 -11.14 -1.41 -15.48
N ASN A 170 -11.07 -0.08 -15.50
CA ASN A 170 -9.80 0.62 -15.53
C ASN A 170 -9.07 0.39 -14.21
N ARG A 171 -7.76 0.24 -14.28
CA ARG A 171 -6.94 0.23 -13.07
C ARG A 171 -7.00 1.61 -12.44
N ASP A 172 -7.00 1.65 -11.12
CA ASP A 172 -6.80 2.91 -10.40
C ASP A 172 -5.55 3.59 -10.95
N PRO A 173 -5.57 4.92 -11.15
CA PRO A 173 -4.40 5.66 -11.54
C PRO A 173 -3.37 5.62 -10.40
N GLU A 174 -2.64 4.53 -10.37
CA GLU A 174 -1.52 4.37 -9.46
C GLU A 174 -0.33 5.19 -9.96
N GLY A 175 0.53 5.60 -9.04
CA GLY A 175 1.79 6.22 -9.36
C GLY A 175 2.87 5.19 -9.68
N LEU A 176 4.13 5.60 -9.57
CA LEU A 176 5.27 4.72 -9.72
C LEU A 176 5.36 3.76 -8.52
N ASP A 177 5.52 2.48 -8.76
CA ASP A 177 5.96 1.53 -7.72
C ASP A 177 7.41 1.84 -7.36
N LEU A 178 7.60 2.47 -6.20
CA LEU A 178 8.92 2.93 -5.76
C LEU A 178 9.91 1.77 -5.60
N ASN A 179 9.40 0.56 -5.31
CA ASN A 179 10.21 -0.64 -5.19
C ASN A 179 10.48 -1.34 -6.54
N ARG A 180 10.23 -0.65 -7.67
CA ARG A 180 10.62 -1.05 -9.02
C ARG A 180 11.48 0.00 -9.69
N ASN A 181 11.88 1.04 -8.95
CA ASN A 181 12.61 2.19 -9.49
C ASN A 181 14.10 2.19 -9.08
N PHE A 182 14.66 1.04 -8.84
CA PHE A 182 16.10 0.87 -8.60
C PHE A 182 16.82 0.47 -9.87
N PRO A 183 18.08 0.91 -10.07
CA PRO A 183 18.86 0.46 -11.21
C PRO A 183 19.01 -1.06 -11.23
N PRO A 184 19.05 -1.71 -12.42
CA PRO A 184 19.33 -3.13 -12.48
C PRO A 184 20.72 -3.45 -11.91
N GLN A 185 20.84 -4.57 -11.22
CA GLN A 185 22.08 -5.11 -10.69
C GLN A 185 22.75 -4.27 -9.56
N TRP A 186 21.98 -3.56 -8.80
CA TRP A 186 22.53 -2.87 -7.64
C TRP A 186 22.19 -3.59 -6.33
#